data_772694ddffd6aa8d7be9dc4efa8061b9
#
_entry.id   772694ddffd6aa8d7be9dc4efa8061b9
#
_cell.length_a   1.000
_cell.length_b   1.000
_cell.length_c   1.000
_cell.angle_alpha   90.00
_cell.angle_beta   90.00
_cell.angle_gamma   90.00
#
_symmetry.space_group_name_H-M   'P 1'
#
loop_
_entity.id
_entity.type
_entity.pdbx_description
1 polymer ?
#
loop_
_entity_poly.entity_id
_entity_poly.type
_entity_poly.pdbx_seq_one_letter_code
_entity_poly.pdbx_strand_id
1 'polypeptide(L)'
;MTTCDVLVIGGGVIGLSIARELRRRRPNARIVLIEKESSCGAHASGRNSGVLHAGFYYSPDSLKAKFTRLGCEQLTAYCEQKQIPLNKCGKLVVAKDAGDLKSLDELFRRGQANGIELQELTDIEAKKIEPRVKTYQRALFSPRTATVNPLLVVNAMQDDAQREGVQILVDTAYVGKNDRRVRTTHDSIEAGYVVNAAGLYADKIAMEYGFSEKYRILPFKGLYLYSNEPPGSFRTNIYPVPDLRNPAFLRA
;
A
#
# COMPACT_ATOMS: atom_id res chain seq x y z
N MET A 1 -14.51 26.60 -16.79
CA MET A 1 -13.11 26.17 -17.03
C MET A 1 -12.35 26.28 -15.73
N THR A 2 -11.83 25.19 -15.20
CA THR A 2 -11.10 25.13 -13.93
C THR A 2 -9.61 25.34 -14.19
N THR A 3 -8.95 26.19 -13.39
CA THR A 3 -7.50 26.37 -13.41
C THR A 3 -6.91 25.91 -12.06
N CYS A 4 -5.72 25.33 -12.08
CA CYS A 4 -5.01 24.96 -10.85
C CYS A 4 -3.49 25.02 -11.03
N ASP A 5 -2.76 25.15 -9.93
CA ASP A 5 -1.29 25.07 -9.95
C ASP A 5 -0.82 23.62 -10.13
N VAL A 6 -1.50 22.68 -9.46
CA VAL A 6 -1.20 21.25 -9.57
C VAL A 6 -2.47 20.44 -9.71
N LEU A 7 -2.52 19.60 -10.74
CA LEU A 7 -3.53 18.58 -10.93
C LEU A 7 -2.96 17.19 -10.57
N VAL A 8 -3.62 16.48 -9.68
CA VAL A 8 -3.30 15.09 -9.35
C VAL A 8 -4.34 14.18 -10.00
N ILE A 9 -3.89 13.21 -10.81
CA ILE A 9 -4.76 12.24 -11.49
C ILE A 9 -4.75 10.93 -10.71
N GLY A 10 -5.88 10.60 -10.08
CA GLY A 10 -6.11 9.37 -9.31
C GLY A 10 -6.26 9.61 -7.81
N GLY A 11 -7.42 9.23 -7.27
CA GLY A 11 -7.81 9.33 -5.85
C GLY A 11 -7.44 8.09 -5.03
N GLY A 12 -6.39 7.36 -5.40
CA GLY A 12 -5.82 6.31 -4.58
C GLY A 12 -4.95 6.89 -3.45
N VAL A 13 -4.47 6.00 -2.55
CA VAL A 13 -3.62 6.39 -1.41
C VAL A 13 -2.39 7.21 -1.83
N ILE A 14 -1.81 6.94 -3.00
CA ILE A 14 -0.66 7.67 -3.52
C ILE A 14 -1.06 9.11 -3.91
N GLY A 15 -2.14 9.26 -4.70
CA GLY A 15 -2.61 10.59 -5.11
C GLY A 15 -3.03 11.46 -3.93
N LEU A 16 -3.77 10.89 -2.98
CA LEU A 16 -4.16 11.59 -1.75
C LEU A 16 -2.94 12.01 -0.92
N SER A 17 -1.96 11.12 -0.73
CA SER A 17 -0.72 11.43 -0.01
C SER A 17 0.07 12.56 -0.68
N ILE A 18 0.20 12.52 -2.01
CA ILE A 18 0.90 13.55 -2.77
C ILE A 18 0.15 14.89 -2.69
N ALA A 19 -1.17 14.90 -2.87
CA ALA A 19 -1.97 16.12 -2.81
C ALA A 19 -1.87 16.81 -1.44
N ARG A 20 -1.95 16.02 -0.35
CA ARG A 20 -1.78 16.53 1.03
C ARG A 20 -0.38 17.07 1.27
N GLU A 21 0.66 16.35 0.85
CA GLU A 21 2.03 16.80 1.03
C GLU A 21 2.33 18.07 0.20
N LEU A 22 1.81 18.17 -1.01
CA LEU A 22 1.89 19.39 -1.82
C LEU A 22 1.21 20.55 -1.13
N ARG A 23 0.03 20.35 -0.56
CA ARG A 23 -0.70 21.39 0.18
C ARG A 23 0.08 21.87 1.39
N ARG A 24 0.68 20.94 2.14
CA ARG A 24 1.53 21.26 3.29
C ARG A 24 2.77 22.10 2.91
N ARG A 25 3.41 21.75 1.79
CA ARG A 25 4.61 22.47 1.31
C ARG A 25 4.31 23.77 0.59
N ARG A 26 3.16 23.89 -0.02
CA ARG A 26 2.72 25.05 -0.81
C ARG A 26 1.32 25.49 -0.38
N PRO A 27 1.18 26.15 0.77
CA PRO A 27 -0.12 26.48 1.35
C PRO A 27 -1.01 27.36 0.46
N ASN A 28 -0.43 28.12 -0.44
CA ASN A 28 -1.15 29.00 -1.36
C ASN A 28 -1.46 28.36 -2.73
N ALA A 29 -0.93 27.16 -3.00
CA ALA A 29 -1.15 26.49 -4.27
C ALA A 29 -2.59 25.97 -4.38
N ARG A 30 -3.21 26.15 -5.52
CA ARG A 30 -4.50 25.55 -5.87
C ARG A 30 -4.27 24.13 -6.36
N ILE A 31 -4.63 23.14 -5.53
CA ILE A 31 -4.44 21.73 -5.82
C ILE A 31 -5.80 21.11 -6.12
N VAL A 32 -5.91 20.50 -7.29
CA VAL A 32 -7.09 19.72 -7.72
C VAL A 32 -6.67 18.27 -7.86
N LEU A 33 -7.48 17.35 -7.33
CA LEU A 33 -7.36 15.92 -7.52
C LEU A 33 -8.59 15.42 -8.26
N ILE A 34 -8.40 14.65 -9.35
CA ILE A 34 -9.50 14.00 -10.07
C ILE A 34 -9.46 12.50 -9.83
N GLU A 35 -10.64 11.90 -9.64
CA GLU A 35 -10.85 10.45 -9.53
C GLU A 35 -11.99 10.04 -10.48
N LYS A 36 -11.75 8.98 -11.25
CA LYS A 36 -12.70 8.52 -12.25
C LYS A 36 -13.91 7.80 -11.67
N GLU A 37 -13.76 7.22 -10.49
CA GLU A 37 -14.86 6.55 -9.77
C GLU A 37 -15.61 7.55 -8.88
N SER A 38 -16.76 7.14 -8.38
CA SER A 38 -17.60 7.95 -7.47
C SER A 38 -17.01 8.14 -6.07
N SER A 39 -15.89 7.45 -5.76
CA SER A 39 -15.19 7.57 -4.48
C SER A 39 -13.70 7.30 -4.63
N CYS A 40 -12.90 7.92 -3.78
CA CYS A 40 -11.47 7.61 -3.68
C CYS A 40 -11.25 6.17 -3.20
N GLY A 41 -10.14 5.56 -3.64
CA GLY A 41 -9.75 4.23 -3.18
C GLY A 41 -10.55 3.06 -3.73
N ALA A 42 -11.43 3.25 -4.69
CA ALA A 42 -12.29 2.21 -5.27
C ALA A 42 -11.51 1.03 -5.91
N HIS A 43 -10.24 1.22 -6.20
CA HIS A 43 -9.34 0.20 -6.78
C HIS A 43 -8.35 -0.37 -5.75
N ALA A 44 -7.08 -0.57 -6.13
CA ALA A 44 -6.07 -1.26 -5.33
C ALA A 44 -5.92 -0.70 -3.90
N SER A 45 -6.09 0.60 -3.70
CA SER A 45 -5.94 1.22 -2.37
C SER A 45 -6.99 0.78 -1.36
N GLY A 46 -8.22 0.48 -1.81
CA GLY A 46 -9.28 -0.03 -0.95
C GLY A 46 -9.53 -1.53 -1.08
N ARG A 47 -8.84 -2.21 -2.02
CA ARG A 47 -9.04 -3.64 -2.32
C ARG A 47 -7.75 -4.42 -2.14
N ASN A 48 -7.23 -4.42 -0.93
CA ASN A 48 -6.02 -5.15 -0.55
C ASN A 48 -6.22 -5.83 0.81
N SER A 49 -5.22 -6.60 1.25
CA SER A 49 -5.29 -7.37 2.51
C SER A 49 -5.30 -6.51 3.77
N GLY A 50 -5.04 -5.22 3.68
CA GLY A 50 -4.94 -4.32 4.84
C GLY A 50 -3.75 -4.59 5.76
N VAL A 51 -2.79 -5.41 5.36
CA VAL A 51 -1.62 -5.74 6.17
C VAL A 51 -0.59 -4.62 6.12
N LEU A 52 -0.28 -4.07 7.28
CA LEU A 52 0.82 -3.12 7.47
C LEU A 52 2.13 -3.91 7.62
N HIS A 53 2.81 -4.13 6.50
CA HIS A 53 4.03 -4.92 6.44
C HIS A 53 5.22 -4.20 7.09
N ALA A 54 5.97 -4.88 7.96
CA ALA A 54 7.14 -4.31 8.63
C ALA A 54 8.34 -4.07 7.70
N GLY A 55 8.46 -4.78 6.56
CA GLY A 55 9.50 -4.52 5.55
C GLY A 55 10.71 -5.45 5.54
N PHE A 56 10.73 -6.53 6.33
CA PHE A 56 11.87 -7.45 6.42
C PHE A 56 12.08 -8.37 5.21
N TYR A 57 11.13 -8.42 4.27
CA TYR A 57 11.28 -9.22 3.04
C TYR A 57 12.28 -8.65 2.05
N TYR A 58 12.53 -7.35 2.11
CA TYR A 58 13.28 -6.63 1.08
C TYR A 58 14.76 -6.57 1.41
N SER A 59 15.58 -6.51 0.36
CA SER A 59 17.03 -6.34 0.51
C SER A 59 17.31 -5.10 1.36
N PRO A 60 18.22 -5.19 2.34
CA PRO A 60 18.73 -4.00 3.03
C PRO A 60 19.20 -2.97 2.00
N ASP A 61 19.27 -1.72 2.34
CA ASP A 61 19.67 -0.60 1.48
C ASP A 61 18.73 -0.28 0.30
N SER A 62 17.68 -1.09 0.08
CA SER A 62 16.68 -0.76 -0.93
C SER A 62 15.71 0.33 -0.45
N LEU A 63 15.33 1.22 -1.37
CA LEU A 63 14.26 2.20 -1.09
C LEU A 63 12.96 1.51 -0.66
N LYS A 64 12.71 0.30 -1.17
CA LYS A 64 11.54 -0.49 -0.80
C LYS A 64 11.56 -0.92 0.66
N ALA A 65 12.70 -1.38 1.18
CA ALA A 65 12.87 -1.70 2.61
C ALA A 65 12.67 -0.45 3.47
N LYS A 66 13.36 0.64 3.12
CA LYS A 66 13.30 1.92 3.82
C LYS A 66 11.86 2.47 3.90
N PHE A 67 11.18 2.58 2.74
CA PHE A 67 9.85 3.17 2.70
C PHE A 67 8.76 2.25 3.27
N THR A 68 8.94 0.92 3.19
CA THR A 68 7.98 0.01 3.84
C THR A 68 8.08 0.13 5.36
N ARG A 69 9.29 0.19 5.94
CA ARG A 69 9.47 0.37 7.39
C ARG A 69 8.91 1.72 7.85
N LEU A 70 9.36 2.81 7.24
CA LEU A 70 8.90 4.16 7.61
C LEU A 70 7.38 4.32 7.38
N GLY A 71 6.87 3.77 6.28
CA GLY A 71 5.44 3.82 5.97
C GLY A 71 4.59 3.03 6.95
N CYS A 72 5.07 1.87 7.41
CA CYS A 72 4.41 1.10 8.46
C CYS A 72 4.31 1.92 9.77
N GLU A 73 5.41 2.53 10.19
CA GLU A 73 5.46 3.37 11.40
C GLU A 73 4.52 4.59 11.28
N GLN A 74 4.61 5.32 10.17
CA GLN A 74 3.80 6.53 9.95
C GLN A 74 2.32 6.21 9.80
N LEU A 75 1.97 5.14 9.09
CA LEU A 75 0.58 4.76 8.88
C LEU A 75 -0.06 4.21 10.16
N THR A 76 0.72 3.50 10.99
CA THR A 76 0.27 3.07 12.33
C THR A 76 -0.06 4.29 13.19
N ALA A 77 0.86 5.26 13.29
CA ALA A 77 0.64 6.50 14.04
C ALA A 77 -0.55 7.31 13.49
N TYR A 78 -0.70 7.36 12.17
CA TYR A 78 -1.85 8.02 11.53
C TYR A 78 -3.16 7.35 11.90
N CYS A 79 -3.23 6.02 11.84
CA CYS A 79 -4.43 5.28 12.22
C CYS A 79 -4.79 5.50 13.71
N GLU A 80 -3.79 5.48 14.60
CA GLU A 80 -3.99 5.76 16.02
C GLU A 80 -4.51 7.19 16.25
N GLN A 81 -3.90 8.19 15.61
CA GLN A 81 -4.35 9.58 15.69
C GLN A 81 -5.79 9.76 15.19
N LYS A 82 -6.17 9.02 14.14
CA LYS A 82 -7.52 9.08 13.55
C LYS A 82 -8.52 8.12 14.20
N GLN A 83 -8.11 7.39 15.22
CA GLN A 83 -8.92 6.35 15.87
C GLN A 83 -9.45 5.29 14.89
N ILE A 84 -8.69 5.01 13.84
CA ILE A 84 -8.97 3.92 12.90
C ILE A 84 -8.57 2.61 13.58
N PRO A 85 -9.48 1.63 13.69
CA PRO A 85 -9.18 0.35 14.34
C PRO A 85 -7.99 -0.37 13.70
N LEU A 86 -6.99 -0.66 14.51
CA LEU A 86 -5.82 -1.47 14.15
C LEU A 86 -5.86 -2.80 14.90
N ASN A 87 -5.72 -3.90 14.19
CA ASN A 87 -5.46 -5.19 14.81
C ASN A 87 -3.95 -5.46 14.81
N LYS A 88 -3.31 -5.25 15.96
CA LYS A 88 -1.86 -5.47 16.17
C LYS A 88 -1.55 -6.94 16.42
N CYS A 89 -2.03 -7.82 15.57
CA CYS A 89 -1.95 -9.27 15.73
C CYS A 89 -0.58 -9.88 15.41
N GLY A 90 0.35 -9.11 14.86
CA GLY A 90 1.62 -9.65 14.40
C GLY A 90 1.49 -10.47 13.10
N LYS A 91 2.58 -11.18 12.78
CA LYS A 91 2.64 -12.10 11.64
C LYS A 91 3.65 -13.22 11.89
N LEU A 92 3.22 -14.46 11.69
CA LEU A 92 4.07 -15.63 11.59
C LEU A 92 4.49 -15.88 10.14
N VAL A 93 5.76 -16.15 9.90
CA VAL A 93 6.28 -16.68 8.63
C VAL A 93 6.71 -18.12 8.89
N VAL A 94 6.07 -19.04 8.18
CA VAL A 94 6.20 -20.49 8.44
C VAL A 94 6.95 -21.19 7.33
N ALA A 95 7.81 -22.15 7.70
CA ALA A 95 8.45 -23.09 6.79
C ALA A 95 7.49 -24.24 6.48
N LYS A 96 7.40 -24.66 5.21
CA LYS A 96 6.64 -25.84 4.80
C LYS A 96 7.49 -27.12 4.92
N ASP A 97 8.78 -27.02 4.65
CA ASP A 97 9.73 -28.10 4.63
C ASP A 97 11.17 -27.63 4.94
N ALA A 98 12.13 -28.54 4.91
CA ALA A 98 13.55 -28.25 5.17
C ALA A 98 14.15 -27.23 4.17
N GLY A 99 13.63 -27.15 2.94
CA GLY A 99 14.11 -26.22 1.93
C GLY A 99 13.82 -24.76 2.28
N ASP A 100 12.78 -24.52 3.06
CA ASP A 100 12.39 -23.16 3.48
C ASP A 100 13.25 -22.61 4.63
N LEU A 101 13.98 -23.47 5.39
CA LEU A 101 14.75 -23.05 6.56
C LEU A 101 15.84 -22.03 6.22
N LYS A 102 16.56 -22.22 5.10
CA LYS A 102 17.58 -21.26 4.64
C LYS A 102 16.96 -19.89 4.29
N SER A 103 15.75 -19.90 3.77
CA SER A 103 15.02 -18.67 3.46
C SER A 103 14.53 -17.96 4.73
N LEU A 104 14.16 -18.69 5.79
CA LEU A 104 13.89 -18.10 7.10
C LEU A 104 15.13 -17.40 7.67
N ASP A 105 16.31 -18.05 7.60
CA ASP A 105 17.57 -17.47 8.08
C ASP A 105 17.89 -16.16 7.31
N GLU A 106 17.70 -16.16 6.00
CA GLU A 106 17.90 -14.94 5.19
C GLU A 106 16.88 -13.85 5.51
N LEU A 107 15.62 -14.20 5.74
CA LEU A 107 14.61 -13.22 6.18
C LEU A 107 14.93 -12.62 7.53
N PHE A 108 15.41 -13.43 8.48
CA PHE A 108 15.85 -12.96 9.78
C PHE A 108 17.02 -11.98 9.66
N ARG A 109 18.06 -12.36 8.89
CA ARG A 109 19.20 -11.50 8.60
C ARG A 109 18.79 -10.17 7.96
N ARG A 110 17.86 -10.20 6.98
CA ARG A 110 17.33 -8.97 6.37
C ARG A 110 16.57 -8.13 7.38
N GLY A 111 15.77 -8.77 8.24
CA GLY A 111 15.03 -8.08 9.29
C GLY A 111 15.96 -7.31 10.22
N GLN A 112 17.02 -7.96 10.70
CA GLN A 112 18.05 -7.32 11.54
C GLN A 112 18.72 -6.15 10.82
N ALA A 113 19.16 -6.35 9.56
CA ALA A 113 19.81 -5.32 8.78
C ALA A 113 18.88 -4.12 8.46
N ASN A 114 17.57 -4.35 8.38
CA ASN A 114 16.55 -3.31 8.18
C ASN A 114 16.08 -2.65 9.50
N GLY A 115 16.63 -3.06 10.66
CA GLY A 115 16.21 -2.57 11.97
C GLY A 115 14.79 -2.99 12.36
N ILE A 116 14.35 -4.17 11.91
CA ILE A 116 13.01 -4.69 12.16
C ILE A 116 13.10 -5.80 13.21
N GLU A 117 12.27 -5.68 14.26
CA GLU A 117 12.13 -6.69 15.29
C GLU A 117 11.52 -7.97 14.71
N LEU A 118 12.26 -9.06 14.81
CA LEU A 118 11.84 -10.41 14.49
C LEU A 118 12.24 -11.37 15.61
N GLN A 119 11.39 -12.35 15.86
CA GLN A 119 11.62 -13.41 16.83
C GLN A 119 11.69 -14.75 16.10
N GLU A 120 12.74 -15.50 16.34
CA GLU A 120 12.80 -16.91 15.92
C GLU A 120 12.05 -17.75 16.93
N LEU A 121 11.18 -18.61 16.43
CA LEU A 121 10.32 -19.47 17.25
C LEU A 121 10.45 -20.92 16.81
N THR A 122 10.40 -21.83 17.76
CA THR A 122 10.14 -23.25 17.53
C THR A 122 8.67 -23.45 17.08
N ASP A 123 8.35 -24.64 16.58
CA ASP A 123 6.97 -25.02 16.25
C ASP A 123 6.05 -24.97 17.49
N ILE A 124 6.58 -25.32 18.68
CA ILE A 124 5.85 -25.26 19.95
C ILE A 124 5.54 -23.81 20.34
N GLU A 125 6.51 -22.90 20.20
CA GLU A 125 6.34 -21.49 20.52
C GLU A 125 5.40 -20.81 19.54
N ALA A 126 5.49 -21.14 18.24
CA ALA A 126 4.58 -20.64 17.22
C ALA A 126 3.12 -21.04 17.52
N LYS A 127 2.87 -22.26 18.00
CA LYS A 127 1.54 -22.74 18.42
C LYS A 127 1.00 -22.01 19.65
N LYS A 128 1.84 -21.44 20.52
CA LYS A 128 1.35 -20.59 21.62
C LYS A 128 0.76 -19.28 21.12
N ILE A 129 1.31 -18.73 20.01
CA ILE A 129 0.79 -17.53 19.34
C ILE A 129 -0.48 -17.87 18.59
N GLU A 130 -0.42 -18.87 17.69
CA GLU A 130 -1.55 -19.33 16.89
C GLU A 130 -1.68 -20.86 16.96
N PRO A 131 -2.64 -21.39 17.71
CA PRO A 131 -2.76 -22.84 17.95
C PRO A 131 -2.95 -23.66 16.67
N ARG A 132 -3.48 -23.07 15.60
CA ARG A 132 -3.77 -23.73 14.32
C ARG A 132 -2.57 -23.71 13.36
N VAL A 133 -1.47 -23.03 13.71
CA VAL A 133 -0.31 -22.92 12.84
C VAL A 133 0.39 -24.25 12.67
N LYS A 134 0.86 -24.49 11.46
CA LYS A 134 1.78 -25.59 11.13
C LYS A 134 3.05 -25.00 10.54
N THR A 135 4.20 -25.40 11.07
CA THR A 135 5.51 -25.02 10.54
C THR A 135 6.48 -26.19 10.67
N TYR A 136 7.43 -26.26 9.76
CA TYR A 136 8.53 -27.23 9.83
C TYR A 136 9.63 -26.67 10.72
N GLN A 137 9.80 -27.26 11.90
CA GLN A 137 10.82 -26.95 12.93
C GLN A 137 10.79 -25.51 13.47
N ARG A 138 10.80 -24.47 12.62
CA ARG A 138 10.94 -23.06 13.02
C ARG A 138 9.96 -22.15 12.28
N ALA A 139 9.69 -21.01 12.89
CA ALA A 139 8.95 -19.89 12.30
C ALA A 139 9.63 -18.57 12.67
N LEU A 140 9.32 -17.49 11.94
CA LEU A 140 9.64 -16.13 12.37
C LEU A 140 8.36 -15.42 12.78
N PHE A 141 8.42 -14.68 13.88
CA PHE A 141 7.32 -13.80 14.29
C PHE A 141 7.73 -12.33 14.17
N SER A 142 6.88 -11.55 13.50
CA SER A 142 7.01 -10.11 13.38
C SER A 142 5.93 -9.44 14.23
N PRO A 143 6.23 -8.98 15.44
CA PRO A 143 5.24 -8.45 16.37
C PRO A 143 4.64 -7.11 15.92
N ARG A 144 5.39 -6.32 15.13
CA ARG A 144 4.94 -5.00 14.67
C ARG A 144 4.05 -5.03 13.42
N THR A 145 3.81 -6.19 12.83
CA THR A 145 2.84 -6.32 11.74
C THR A 145 1.43 -6.17 12.30
N ALA A 146 0.61 -5.38 11.61
CA ALA A 146 -0.79 -5.16 11.99
C ALA A 146 -1.70 -5.29 10.77
N THR A 147 -3.00 -5.32 10.98
CA THR A 147 -3.99 -5.18 9.90
C THR A 147 -4.93 -4.02 10.18
N VAL A 148 -5.39 -3.40 9.11
CA VAL A 148 -6.33 -2.27 9.14
C VAL A 148 -7.32 -2.41 7.99
N ASN A 149 -8.50 -1.84 8.14
CA ASN A 149 -9.41 -1.71 6.99
C ASN A 149 -8.87 -0.61 6.04
N PRO A 150 -8.42 -0.96 4.83
CA PRO A 150 -7.81 0.00 3.92
C PRO A 150 -8.77 1.10 3.45
N LEU A 151 -10.07 0.83 3.38
CA LEU A 151 -11.07 1.84 3.02
C LEU A 151 -11.19 2.93 4.09
N LEU A 152 -11.15 2.56 5.38
CA LEU A 152 -11.17 3.56 6.47
C LEU A 152 -9.96 4.48 6.40
N VAL A 153 -8.80 3.94 6.04
CA VAL A 153 -7.58 4.74 5.87
C VAL A 153 -7.73 5.71 4.70
N VAL A 154 -8.18 5.23 3.54
CA VAL A 154 -8.35 6.09 2.35
C VAL A 154 -9.40 7.17 2.60
N ASN A 155 -10.54 6.83 3.22
CA ASN A 155 -11.58 7.80 3.56
C ASN A 155 -11.04 8.89 4.50
N ALA A 156 -10.32 8.51 5.55
CA ALA A 156 -9.70 9.48 6.46
C ALA A 156 -8.68 10.39 5.74
N MET A 157 -7.89 9.84 4.81
CA MET A 157 -6.97 10.63 3.99
C MET A 157 -7.69 11.58 3.03
N GLN A 158 -8.81 11.16 2.46
CA GLN A 158 -9.67 12.01 1.62
C GLN A 158 -10.24 13.17 2.43
N ASP A 159 -10.81 12.87 3.61
CA ASP A 159 -11.37 13.89 4.49
C ASP A 159 -10.31 14.92 4.94
N ASP A 160 -9.10 14.43 5.25
CA ASP A 160 -7.97 15.31 5.58
C ASP A 160 -7.59 16.19 4.39
N ALA A 161 -7.45 15.62 3.20
CA ALA A 161 -7.10 16.36 1.99
C ALA A 161 -8.11 17.49 1.72
N GLN A 162 -9.42 17.20 1.85
CA GLN A 162 -10.48 18.20 1.68
C GLN A 162 -10.41 19.29 2.75
N ARG A 163 -10.24 18.93 4.02
CA ARG A 163 -10.07 19.89 5.13
C ARG A 163 -8.83 20.76 4.98
N GLU A 164 -7.76 20.21 4.41
CA GLU A 164 -6.52 20.92 4.10
C GLU A 164 -6.65 21.81 2.85
N GLY A 165 -7.81 21.80 2.16
CA GLY A 165 -8.10 22.65 1.02
C GLY A 165 -7.71 22.09 -0.34
N VAL A 166 -7.58 20.77 -0.47
CA VAL A 166 -7.47 20.08 -1.77
C VAL A 166 -8.88 19.94 -2.35
N GLN A 167 -9.07 20.43 -3.58
CA GLN A 167 -10.32 20.21 -4.30
C GLN A 167 -10.32 18.79 -4.91
N ILE A 168 -11.23 17.93 -4.48
CA ILE A 168 -11.37 16.56 -5.00
C ILE A 168 -12.62 16.50 -5.89
N LEU A 169 -12.43 16.08 -7.15
CA LEU A 169 -13.47 15.87 -8.14
C LEU A 169 -13.57 14.37 -8.43
N VAL A 170 -14.59 13.72 -7.89
CA VAL A 170 -14.95 12.34 -8.20
C VAL A 170 -15.76 12.25 -9.49
N ASP A 171 -16.04 11.05 -9.99
CA ASP A 171 -16.71 10.79 -11.29
C ASP A 171 -16.03 11.50 -12.46
N THR A 172 -14.77 11.94 -12.27
CA THR A 172 -14.04 12.79 -13.20
C THR A 172 -12.81 12.04 -13.74
N ALA A 173 -12.97 11.42 -14.91
CA ALA A 173 -11.89 10.66 -15.54
C ALA A 173 -11.01 11.56 -16.42
N TYR A 174 -9.71 11.29 -16.43
CA TYR A 174 -8.80 11.78 -17.44
C TYR A 174 -9.12 11.11 -18.80
N VAL A 175 -9.28 11.90 -19.85
CA VAL A 175 -9.55 11.41 -21.21
C VAL A 175 -8.53 11.86 -22.24
N GLY A 176 -7.54 12.63 -21.84
CA GLY A 176 -6.45 13.09 -22.70
C GLY A 176 -5.94 14.48 -22.35
N LYS A 177 -4.99 14.97 -23.13
CA LYS A 177 -4.45 16.32 -22.96
C LYS A 177 -4.38 17.07 -24.28
N ASN A 178 -4.36 18.40 -24.17
CA ASN A 178 -4.02 19.30 -25.27
C ASN A 178 -3.18 20.45 -24.68
N ASP A 179 -1.90 20.51 -25.01
CA ASP A 179 -0.92 21.41 -24.41
C ASP A 179 -0.93 21.35 -22.86
N ARG A 180 -1.29 22.46 -22.21
CA ARG A 180 -1.42 22.56 -20.75
C ARG A 180 -2.80 22.18 -20.21
N ARG A 181 -3.73 21.79 -21.08
CA ARG A 181 -5.10 21.46 -20.71
C ARG A 181 -5.28 19.96 -20.62
N VAL A 182 -5.69 19.50 -19.47
CA VAL A 182 -6.14 18.14 -19.24
C VAL A 182 -7.63 18.08 -19.54
N ARG A 183 -8.02 17.22 -20.47
CA ARG A 183 -9.42 16.93 -20.78
C ARG A 183 -9.93 15.86 -19.83
N THR A 184 -11.09 16.10 -19.26
CA THR A 184 -11.78 15.15 -18.40
C THR A 184 -13.12 14.75 -19.01
N THR A 185 -13.82 13.81 -18.39
CA THR A 185 -15.17 13.40 -18.80
C THR A 185 -16.20 14.52 -18.71
N HIS A 186 -15.92 15.59 -17.96
CA HIS A 186 -16.83 16.73 -17.79
C HIS A 186 -16.30 17.97 -18.49
N ASP A 187 -15.13 18.44 -18.06
CA ASP A 187 -14.59 19.72 -18.47
C ASP A 187 -13.07 19.61 -18.71
N SER A 188 -12.48 20.69 -19.23
CA SER A 188 -11.03 20.81 -19.29
C SER A 188 -10.49 21.57 -18.10
N ILE A 189 -9.37 21.10 -17.58
CA ILE A 189 -8.63 21.70 -16.47
C ILE A 189 -7.29 22.21 -17.00
N GLU A 190 -7.03 23.49 -16.82
CA GLU A 190 -5.72 24.07 -17.10
C GLU A 190 -4.83 23.94 -15.85
N ALA A 191 -3.72 23.21 -15.96
CA ALA A 191 -2.86 22.89 -14.83
C ALA A 191 -1.42 23.37 -15.09
N GLY A 192 -0.81 23.99 -14.08
CA GLY A 192 0.61 24.34 -14.10
C GLY A 192 1.49 23.08 -14.10
N TYR A 193 1.14 22.11 -13.28
CA TYR A 193 1.78 20.79 -13.19
C TYR A 193 0.75 19.68 -13.13
N VAL A 194 1.09 18.53 -13.71
CA VAL A 194 0.26 17.31 -13.64
C VAL A 194 1.04 16.21 -12.93
N VAL A 195 0.41 15.63 -11.93
CA VAL A 195 0.93 14.46 -11.21
C VAL A 195 0.10 13.25 -11.61
N ASN A 196 0.76 12.26 -12.20
CA ASN A 196 0.13 11.01 -12.59
C ASN A 196 0.21 9.99 -11.46
N ALA A 197 -0.91 9.78 -10.75
CA ALA A 197 -1.08 8.78 -9.70
C ALA A 197 -2.20 7.78 -10.06
N ALA A 198 -2.43 7.52 -11.36
CA ALA A 198 -3.55 6.79 -11.92
C ALA A 198 -3.48 5.26 -11.78
N GLY A 199 -2.61 4.73 -10.91
CA GLY A 199 -2.55 3.29 -10.63
C GLY A 199 -2.32 2.45 -11.89
N LEU A 200 -3.23 1.53 -12.20
CA LEU A 200 -3.11 0.65 -13.38
C LEU A 200 -3.17 1.37 -14.74
N TYR A 201 -3.50 2.65 -14.76
CA TYR A 201 -3.56 3.47 -15.98
C TYR A 201 -2.38 4.43 -16.11
N ALA A 202 -1.46 4.40 -15.14
CA ALA A 202 -0.38 5.38 -15.07
C ALA A 202 0.60 5.28 -16.26
N ASP A 203 0.86 4.09 -16.76
CA ASP A 203 1.72 3.89 -17.95
C ASP A 203 1.12 4.51 -19.22
N LYS A 204 -0.19 4.37 -19.41
CA LYS A 204 -0.89 4.94 -20.56
C LYS A 204 -0.85 6.46 -20.53
N ILE A 205 -1.17 7.07 -19.40
CA ILE A 205 -1.10 8.52 -19.23
C ILE A 205 0.35 9.01 -19.40
N ALA A 206 1.33 8.32 -18.80
CA ALA A 206 2.74 8.70 -18.93
C ALA A 206 3.21 8.73 -20.40
N MET A 207 2.77 7.76 -21.22
CA MET A 207 3.08 7.75 -22.65
C MET A 207 2.53 8.95 -23.41
N GLU A 208 1.33 9.42 -23.07
CA GLU A 208 0.78 10.65 -23.68
C GLU A 208 1.60 11.90 -23.35
N TYR A 209 2.37 11.86 -22.25
CA TYR A 209 3.31 12.92 -21.87
C TYR A 209 4.75 12.69 -22.36
N GLY A 210 5.00 11.66 -23.18
CA GLY A 210 6.34 11.32 -23.70
C GLY A 210 7.24 10.62 -22.69
N PHE A 211 6.67 9.97 -21.68
CA PHE A 211 7.40 9.19 -20.68
C PHE A 211 7.03 7.72 -20.74
N SER A 212 7.90 6.87 -20.18
CA SER A 212 7.61 5.44 -19.94
C SER A 212 7.35 4.59 -21.19
N GLU A 213 7.86 4.98 -22.36
CA GLU A 213 7.65 4.26 -23.63
C GLU A 213 8.15 2.81 -23.58
N LYS A 214 9.21 2.56 -22.80
CA LYS A 214 9.82 1.24 -22.62
C LYS A 214 9.18 0.41 -21.50
N TYR A 215 8.19 0.96 -20.80
CA TYR A 215 7.57 0.32 -19.63
C TYR A 215 6.08 0.09 -19.85
N ARG A 216 5.59 -1.00 -19.30
CA ARG A 216 4.16 -1.33 -19.25
C ARG A 216 3.81 -1.85 -17.87
N ILE A 217 2.64 -1.49 -17.40
CA ILE A 217 2.09 -2.09 -16.19
C ILE A 217 1.45 -3.42 -16.58
N LEU A 218 1.95 -4.51 -15.99
CA LEU A 218 1.34 -5.82 -16.12
C LEU A 218 0.43 -6.06 -14.90
N PRO A 219 -0.90 -6.05 -15.08
CA PRO A 219 -1.83 -6.21 -13.98
C PRO A 219 -1.91 -7.68 -13.53
N PHE A 220 -1.77 -7.90 -12.23
CA PHE A 220 -2.06 -9.19 -11.60
C PHE A 220 -3.26 -9.04 -10.67
N LYS A 221 -4.22 -9.94 -10.79
CA LYS A 221 -5.39 -10.00 -9.90
C LYS A 221 -5.07 -10.93 -8.73
N GLY A 222 -5.08 -10.37 -7.51
CA GLY A 222 -5.08 -11.16 -6.29
C GLY A 222 -6.46 -11.81 -6.09
N LEU A 223 -6.48 -13.12 -5.84
CA LEU A 223 -7.68 -13.84 -5.45
C LEU A 223 -7.68 -14.01 -3.94
N TYR A 224 -8.81 -13.71 -3.32
CA TYR A 224 -9.02 -13.86 -1.88
C TYR A 224 -10.15 -14.86 -1.65
N LEU A 225 -9.91 -15.81 -0.76
CA LEU A 225 -10.93 -16.68 -0.20
C LEU A 225 -11.35 -16.14 1.16
N TYR A 226 -12.63 -16.14 1.42
CA TYR A 226 -13.19 -15.73 2.70
C TYR A 226 -13.63 -16.96 3.46
N SER A 227 -13.28 -17.01 4.76
CA SER A 227 -13.79 -18.03 5.66
C SER A 227 -15.13 -17.61 6.24
N ASN A 228 -16.00 -18.57 6.50
CA ASN A 228 -17.25 -18.38 7.24
C ASN A 228 -17.05 -18.45 8.77
N GLU A 229 -15.81 -18.62 9.22
CA GLU A 229 -15.49 -18.60 10.64
C GLU A 229 -15.66 -17.18 11.22
N PRO A 230 -16.05 -17.06 12.50
CA PRO A 230 -16.23 -15.75 13.12
C PRO A 230 -14.91 -14.96 13.16
N PRO A 231 -14.98 -13.62 13.16
CA PRO A 231 -13.81 -12.77 13.34
C PRO A 231 -13.04 -13.16 14.62
N GLY A 232 -11.71 -13.22 14.51
CA GLY A 232 -10.84 -13.62 15.65
C GLY A 232 -10.57 -15.13 15.74
N SER A 233 -11.11 -15.95 14.83
CA SER A 233 -10.79 -17.39 14.74
C SER A 233 -9.30 -17.66 14.48
N PHE A 234 -8.60 -16.69 13.89
CA PHE A 234 -7.14 -16.63 13.79
C PHE A 234 -6.61 -15.47 14.62
N ARG A 235 -5.57 -15.75 15.43
CA ARG A 235 -4.97 -14.76 16.35
C ARG A 235 -3.94 -13.87 15.68
N THR A 236 -3.32 -14.34 14.60
CA THR A 236 -2.26 -13.63 13.86
C THR A 236 -2.31 -13.92 12.36
N ASN A 237 -1.60 -13.11 11.58
CA ASN A 237 -1.38 -13.39 10.17
C ASN A 237 -0.40 -14.56 10.02
N ILE A 238 -0.66 -15.49 9.12
CA ILE A 238 0.22 -16.62 8.80
C ILE A 238 0.59 -16.54 7.33
N TYR A 239 1.89 -16.50 7.04
CA TYR A 239 2.44 -16.43 5.70
C TYR A 239 3.44 -17.56 5.47
N PRO A 240 3.43 -18.25 4.33
CA PRO A 240 4.52 -19.14 3.99
C PRO A 240 5.79 -18.32 3.68
N VAL A 241 6.94 -18.97 3.78
CA VAL A 241 8.20 -18.40 3.26
C VAL A 241 8.04 -18.10 1.77
N PRO A 242 8.30 -16.88 1.31
CA PRO A 242 8.21 -16.52 -0.10
C PRO A 242 9.41 -17.07 -0.88
N ASP A 243 9.29 -17.16 -2.20
CA ASP A 243 10.48 -17.31 -3.06
C ASP A 243 11.25 -16.00 -3.06
N LEU A 244 12.40 -15.96 -2.39
CA LEU A 244 13.20 -14.74 -2.25
C LEU A 244 13.82 -14.25 -3.56
N ARG A 245 13.86 -15.11 -4.60
CA ARG A 245 14.30 -14.73 -5.96
C ARG A 245 13.19 -13.99 -6.70
N ASN A 246 11.94 -14.28 -6.34
CA ASN A 246 10.76 -13.65 -6.93
C ASN A 246 9.70 -13.37 -5.85
N PRO A 247 9.95 -12.38 -4.97
CA PRO A 247 9.11 -12.13 -3.80
C PRO A 247 7.70 -11.60 -4.12
N ALA A 248 7.42 -11.28 -5.38
CA ALA A 248 6.08 -10.88 -5.81
C ALA A 248 5.09 -12.06 -5.82
N PHE A 249 5.58 -13.29 -5.87
CA PHE A 249 4.76 -14.50 -5.90
C PHE A 249 4.97 -15.31 -4.63
N LEU A 250 3.94 -15.41 -3.82
CA LEU A 250 3.90 -16.39 -2.74
C LEU A 250 3.85 -17.78 -3.39
N ARG A 251 4.69 -18.71 -2.94
CA ARG A 251 4.55 -20.11 -3.31
C ARG A 251 3.20 -20.60 -2.78
N ALA A 252 2.32 -20.99 -3.69
CA ALA A 252 1.07 -21.63 -3.36
C ALA A 252 1.31 -23.02 -2.73
#